data_015a0144cef5bf876af0feb9b89c2cfb
#
_entry.id   015a0144cef5bf876af0feb9b89c2cfb
#
_cell.length_a   1.000
_cell.length_b   1.000
_cell.length_c   1.000
_cell.angle_alpha   90.00
_cell.angle_beta   90.00
_cell.angle_gamma   90.00
#
_symmetry.space_group_name_H-M   'P 1'
#
loop_
_entity.id
_entity.type
_entity.pdbx_description
1 polymer ?
#
loop_
_entity_poly.entity_id
_entity_poly.type
_entity_poly.pdbx_seq_one_letter_code
_entity_poly.pdbx_strand_id
1 'polypeptide(L)'
;PVKNQASTGTCWCFATTSFIEAELLRMGKGEYDLSEMFIVRQKYMNQLQDNYIRRGKGTLGQGSITNAWKNAFNEVGIVPEEVYDGINYDSDKHNHRELNQYIHAIAEVAIKNKQRSPEYYKLINSLFDTYLGELPAKFTYKGKEYTPKSFAESLGLNMDDYIEITSFTHHPYYQQFAPEIPDNWERKLMYNVPLDEMIGIMNHALANGYTVCWDGDVSEKGFSHKNGVAINPEVKKLEDMSGTDRARFEKMDEKARLEEAYKFAAPCPEVNVTPEVRQAGYESFVTTDDHLMHLTGIVKDQNGTKYYITKNSWGTERNTFGGYLNMSESYVRAKTIYIL
;
A
#
# COMPACT_ATOMS: atom_id res chain seq x y z
N PRO A 1 -8.62 -13.36 -4.67
CA PRO A 1 -9.78 -12.48 -4.49
C PRO A 1 -9.37 -11.04 -4.14
N VAL A 2 -10.31 -10.08 -4.30
CA VAL A 2 -10.15 -8.73 -3.76
C VAL A 2 -10.69 -8.71 -2.34
N LYS A 3 -9.83 -8.40 -1.38
CA LYS A 3 -10.20 -8.27 0.04
C LYS A 3 -10.66 -6.86 0.40
N ASN A 4 -11.17 -6.68 1.61
CA ASN A 4 -11.65 -5.39 2.10
C ASN A 4 -11.04 -5.06 3.47
N GLN A 5 -10.11 -4.10 3.50
CA GLN A 5 -9.52 -3.60 4.76
C GLN A 5 -10.54 -2.87 5.65
N ALA A 6 -11.69 -2.49 5.09
CA ALA A 6 -12.80 -1.79 5.75
C ALA A 6 -12.34 -0.55 6.55
N SER A 7 -12.65 -0.48 7.84
CA SER A 7 -12.36 0.68 8.70
C SER A 7 -10.99 0.56 9.39
N THR A 8 -9.95 0.27 8.60
CA THR A 8 -8.56 0.19 9.10
C THR A 8 -7.60 0.94 8.19
N GLY A 9 -6.48 1.38 8.72
CA GLY A 9 -5.33 1.92 7.98
C GLY A 9 -4.30 0.82 7.66
N THR A 10 -4.75 -0.37 7.23
CA THR A 10 -3.89 -1.54 7.01
C THR A 10 -3.69 -1.89 5.53
N CYS A 11 -3.91 -0.93 4.62
CA CYS A 11 -3.73 -1.10 3.17
C CYS A 11 -2.36 -1.71 2.82
N TRP A 12 -1.32 -1.28 3.52
CA TRP A 12 0.04 -1.79 3.38
C TRP A 12 0.11 -3.31 3.54
N CYS A 13 -0.64 -3.86 4.49
CA CYS A 13 -0.66 -5.30 4.73
C CYS A 13 -1.47 -6.03 3.65
N PHE A 14 -2.65 -5.54 3.29
CA PHE A 14 -3.48 -6.13 2.23
C PHE A 14 -2.78 -6.12 0.87
N ALA A 15 -2.12 -5.03 0.50
CA ALA A 15 -1.40 -4.93 -0.76
C ALA A 15 -0.19 -5.86 -0.80
N THR A 16 0.62 -5.88 0.29
CA THR A 16 1.78 -6.76 0.36
C THR A 16 1.38 -8.24 0.41
N THR A 17 0.35 -8.61 1.18
CA THR A 17 -0.17 -9.99 1.20
C THR A 17 -0.63 -10.40 -0.20
N SER A 18 -1.40 -9.57 -0.88
CA SER A 18 -1.84 -9.84 -2.25
C SER A 18 -0.67 -10.01 -3.24
N PHE A 19 0.40 -9.22 -3.09
CA PHE A 19 1.63 -9.37 -3.87
C PHE A 19 2.32 -10.71 -3.56
N ILE A 20 2.47 -11.08 -2.30
CA ILE A 20 3.08 -12.36 -1.87
C ILE A 20 2.26 -13.56 -2.35
N GLU A 21 0.94 -13.51 -2.29
CA GLU A 21 0.06 -14.54 -2.82
C GLU A 21 0.23 -14.72 -4.34
N ALA A 22 0.39 -13.62 -5.08
CA ALA A 22 0.70 -13.67 -6.51
C ALA A 22 2.08 -14.29 -6.79
N GLU A 23 3.08 -13.99 -5.96
CA GLU A 23 4.41 -14.62 -6.04
C GLU A 23 4.35 -16.13 -5.78
N LEU A 24 3.61 -16.57 -4.78
CA LEU A 24 3.41 -18.00 -4.51
C LEU A 24 2.76 -18.71 -5.72
N LEU A 25 1.76 -18.07 -6.34
CA LEU A 25 1.15 -18.59 -7.56
C LEU A 25 2.15 -18.63 -8.72
N ARG A 26 2.92 -17.59 -8.94
CA ARG A 26 3.99 -17.52 -9.97
C ARG A 26 5.05 -18.59 -9.76
N MET A 27 5.43 -18.88 -8.51
CA MET A 27 6.38 -19.94 -8.13
C MET A 27 5.81 -21.35 -8.27
N GLY A 28 4.55 -21.50 -8.70
CA GLY A 28 3.88 -22.81 -8.82
C GLY A 28 3.54 -23.46 -7.49
N LYS A 29 3.49 -22.70 -6.39
CA LYS A 29 3.12 -23.19 -5.05
C LYS A 29 1.61 -23.40 -4.89
N GLY A 30 0.80 -22.83 -5.81
CA GLY A 30 -0.66 -22.85 -5.78
C GLY A 30 -1.24 -21.60 -5.17
N GLU A 31 -2.56 -21.62 -4.99
CA GLU A 31 -3.30 -20.48 -4.42
C GLU A 31 -3.29 -20.57 -2.89
N TYR A 32 -3.03 -19.43 -2.28
CA TYR A 32 -3.06 -19.21 -0.84
C TYR A 32 -3.94 -18.00 -0.53
N ASP A 33 -4.55 -18.03 0.64
CA ASP A 33 -5.25 -16.93 1.28
C ASP A 33 -4.61 -16.74 2.65
N LEU A 34 -3.72 -15.75 2.74
CA LEU A 34 -2.88 -15.50 3.91
C LEU A 34 -3.50 -14.43 4.81
N SER A 35 -3.34 -14.60 6.13
CA SER A 35 -3.90 -13.69 7.12
C SER A 35 -3.14 -12.36 7.18
N GLU A 36 -3.77 -11.28 6.76
CA GLU A 36 -3.25 -9.93 6.96
C GLU A 36 -3.19 -9.57 8.45
N MET A 37 -4.21 -9.97 9.20
CA MET A 37 -4.33 -9.55 10.60
C MET A 37 -3.30 -10.22 11.51
N PHE A 38 -2.81 -11.40 11.16
CA PHE A 38 -1.69 -12.02 11.85
C PHE A 38 -0.42 -11.15 11.77
N ILE A 39 -0.13 -10.61 10.61
CA ILE A 39 0.98 -9.67 10.36
C ILE A 39 0.73 -8.31 11.03
N VAL A 40 -0.49 -7.77 10.91
CA VAL A 40 -0.87 -6.49 11.52
C VAL A 40 -0.70 -6.52 13.04
N ARG A 41 -1.10 -7.61 13.70
CA ARG A 41 -0.92 -7.77 15.14
C ARG A 41 0.56 -7.69 15.54
N GLN A 42 1.45 -8.38 14.82
CA GLN A 42 2.89 -8.34 15.09
C GLN A 42 3.46 -6.92 14.84
N LYS A 43 3.03 -6.26 13.77
CA LYS A 43 3.43 -4.87 13.50
C LYS A 43 3.04 -3.94 14.66
N TYR A 44 1.83 -4.07 15.21
CA TYR A 44 1.42 -3.26 16.36
C TYR A 44 2.33 -3.51 17.57
N MET A 45 2.73 -4.76 17.83
CA MET A 45 3.69 -5.08 18.91
C MET A 45 5.05 -4.42 18.66
N ASN A 46 5.58 -4.51 17.46
CA ASN A 46 6.86 -3.93 17.08
C ASN A 46 6.84 -2.40 17.19
N GLN A 47 5.74 -1.78 16.77
CA GLN A 47 5.57 -0.33 16.83
C GLN A 47 5.42 0.19 18.27
N LEU A 48 4.75 -0.56 19.15
CA LEU A 48 4.71 -0.27 20.58
C LEU A 48 6.13 -0.31 21.21
N GLN A 49 6.95 -1.28 20.78
CA GLN A 49 8.34 -1.38 21.20
C GLN A 49 9.15 -0.16 20.76
N ASP A 50 9.07 0.18 19.46
CA ASP A 50 9.79 1.33 18.88
C ASP A 50 9.37 2.65 19.54
N ASN A 51 8.06 2.87 19.68
CA ASN A 51 7.50 4.06 20.30
C ASN A 51 7.98 4.23 21.76
N TYR A 52 7.98 3.13 22.53
CA TYR A 52 8.47 3.17 23.93
C TYR A 52 9.95 3.54 24.00
N ILE A 53 10.80 2.88 23.20
CA ILE A 53 12.26 3.16 23.20
C ILE A 53 12.53 4.61 22.74
N ARG A 54 11.72 5.15 21.84
CA ARG A 54 11.76 6.57 21.41
C ARG A 54 11.07 7.52 22.38
N ARG A 55 10.66 7.03 23.56
CA ARG A 55 10.02 7.85 24.61
C ARG A 55 8.74 8.55 24.15
N GLY A 56 7.91 7.86 23.35
CA GLY A 56 6.68 8.39 22.78
C GLY A 56 6.84 9.29 21.55
N LYS A 57 8.06 9.41 20.99
CA LYS A 57 8.33 10.18 19.78
C LYS A 57 8.41 9.33 18.51
N GLY A 58 8.18 8.02 18.63
CA GLY A 58 8.02 7.13 17.49
C GLY A 58 6.60 7.22 16.91
N THR A 59 6.47 6.83 15.67
CA THR A 59 5.14 6.65 15.04
C THR A 59 4.38 5.54 15.77
N LEU A 60 3.11 5.78 16.06
CA LEU A 60 2.21 4.79 16.61
C LEU A 60 0.86 4.95 15.92
N GLY A 61 0.47 3.98 15.10
CA GLY A 61 -0.75 4.08 14.29
C GLY A 61 -1.00 2.81 13.49
N GLN A 62 -1.94 2.86 12.57
CA GLN A 62 -2.32 1.69 11.78
C GLN A 62 -1.46 1.55 10.50
N GLY A 63 -1.00 2.67 9.93
CA GLY A 63 -0.19 2.72 8.73
C GLY A 63 1.20 2.09 8.88
N SER A 64 1.76 1.65 7.78
CA SER A 64 3.12 1.16 7.61
C SER A 64 3.44 0.97 6.12
N ILE A 65 4.60 0.41 5.82
CA ILE A 65 5.07 0.05 4.48
C ILE A 65 5.34 -1.45 4.36
N THR A 66 5.67 -1.93 3.17
CA THR A 66 5.95 -3.34 2.88
C THR A 66 6.97 -3.98 3.81
N ASN A 67 7.96 -3.20 4.28
CA ASN A 67 9.01 -3.69 5.18
C ASN A 67 8.47 -4.27 6.49
N ALA A 68 7.42 -3.68 7.06
CA ALA A 68 6.81 -4.19 8.30
C ALA A 68 6.19 -5.58 8.09
N TRP A 69 5.64 -5.86 6.90
CA TRP A 69 5.17 -7.18 6.52
C TRP A 69 6.31 -8.20 6.48
N LYS A 70 7.40 -7.84 5.79
CA LYS A 70 8.60 -8.69 5.65
C LYS A 70 9.22 -9.01 7.01
N ASN A 71 9.34 -7.99 7.88
CA ASN A 71 9.88 -8.16 9.23
C ASN A 71 8.99 -9.04 10.09
N ALA A 72 7.67 -8.81 10.11
CA ALA A 72 6.73 -9.64 10.87
C ALA A 72 6.74 -11.09 10.38
N PHE A 73 6.73 -11.33 9.07
CA PHE A 73 6.85 -12.65 8.49
C PHE A 73 8.13 -13.38 8.95
N ASN A 74 9.27 -12.71 8.88
CA ASN A 74 10.54 -13.26 9.35
C ASN A 74 10.56 -13.50 10.86
N GLU A 75 9.84 -12.69 11.64
CA GLU A 75 9.83 -12.75 13.11
C GLU A 75 8.88 -13.80 13.66
N VAL A 76 7.66 -13.90 13.14
CA VAL A 76 6.60 -14.76 13.70
C VAL A 76 6.03 -15.79 12.71
N GLY A 77 6.39 -15.70 11.42
CA GLY A 77 5.81 -16.53 10.37
C GLY A 77 4.49 -15.96 9.84
N ILE A 78 3.62 -16.84 9.36
CA ILE A 78 2.32 -16.52 8.78
C ILE A 78 1.33 -17.66 9.00
N VAL A 79 0.04 -17.39 8.91
CA VAL A 79 -1.02 -18.39 8.91
C VAL A 79 -2.00 -18.14 7.76
N PRO A 80 -2.78 -19.14 7.34
CA PRO A 80 -3.92 -18.92 6.42
C PRO A 80 -4.99 -18.03 7.06
N GLU A 81 -5.73 -17.30 6.24
CA GLU A 81 -6.86 -16.46 6.66
C GLU A 81 -7.92 -17.25 7.41
N GLU A 82 -8.27 -18.46 6.95
CA GLU A 82 -9.24 -19.34 7.60
C GLU A 82 -8.84 -19.79 9.04
N VAL A 83 -7.57 -19.60 9.40
CA VAL A 83 -7.04 -19.93 10.74
C VAL A 83 -7.08 -18.71 11.66
N TYR A 84 -6.94 -17.52 11.10
CA TYR A 84 -6.90 -16.27 11.86
C TYR A 84 -7.34 -15.09 10.98
N ASP A 85 -8.61 -14.75 11.06
CA ASP A 85 -9.19 -13.61 10.32
C ASP A 85 -9.01 -12.26 11.03
N GLY A 86 -8.62 -12.27 12.31
CA GLY A 86 -8.40 -11.06 13.10
C GLY A 86 -9.66 -10.28 13.39
N ILE A 87 -10.82 -10.92 13.44
CA ILE A 87 -12.10 -10.33 13.85
C ILE A 87 -12.65 -11.11 15.05
N ASN A 88 -12.58 -10.54 16.25
CA ASN A 88 -13.10 -11.13 17.47
C ASN A 88 -14.06 -10.17 18.21
N TYR A 89 -14.96 -9.54 17.46
CA TYR A 89 -16.01 -8.63 17.93
C TYR A 89 -17.24 -8.80 17.04
N ASP A 90 -18.37 -8.24 17.47
CA ASP A 90 -19.66 -8.38 16.78
C ASP A 90 -19.71 -7.58 15.46
N SER A 91 -18.96 -8.06 14.46
CA SER A 91 -18.88 -7.52 13.11
C SER A 91 -18.25 -8.54 12.15
N ASP A 92 -18.64 -8.46 10.89
CA ASP A 92 -18.02 -9.18 9.76
C ASP A 92 -16.96 -8.33 9.01
N LYS A 93 -16.62 -7.15 9.55
CA LYS A 93 -15.72 -6.19 8.91
C LYS A 93 -14.69 -5.68 9.90
N HIS A 94 -13.45 -5.54 9.41
CA HIS A 94 -12.38 -4.97 10.21
C HIS A 94 -12.67 -3.54 10.65
N ASN A 95 -12.43 -3.25 11.92
CA ASN A 95 -12.53 -1.92 12.51
C ASN A 95 -11.54 -1.76 13.65
N HIS A 96 -10.46 -1.07 13.41
CA HIS A 96 -9.40 -0.85 14.40
C HIS A 96 -9.46 0.52 15.08
N ARG A 97 -10.56 1.26 14.94
CA ARG A 97 -10.67 2.60 15.54
C ARG A 97 -10.48 2.56 17.06
N GLU A 98 -11.28 1.74 17.74
CA GLU A 98 -11.25 1.64 19.19
C GLU A 98 -9.98 0.95 19.68
N LEU A 99 -9.59 -0.16 19.06
CA LEU A 99 -8.32 -0.84 19.33
C LEU A 99 -7.14 0.14 19.29
N ASN A 100 -7.05 0.98 18.26
CA ASN A 100 -5.97 1.95 18.13
C ASN A 100 -5.96 2.99 19.27
N GLN A 101 -7.13 3.42 19.75
CA GLN A 101 -7.22 4.33 20.90
C GLN A 101 -6.69 3.68 22.18
N TYR A 102 -7.02 2.42 22.43
CA TYR A 102 -6.50 1.69 23.60
C TYR A 102 -4.99 1.43 23.48
N ILE A 103 -4.47 1.12 22.31
CA ILE A 103 -3.03 1.00 22.05
C ILE A 103 -2.31 2.28 22.47
N HIS A 104 -2.80 3.45 22.05
CA HIS A 104 -2.23 4.75 22.41
C HIS A 104 -2.28 5.00 23.91
N ALA A 105 -3.43 4.76 24.55
CA ALA A 105 -3.59 4.98 26.00
C ALA A 105 -2.63 4.11 26.83
N ILE A 106 -2.48 2.84 26.47
CA ILE A 106 -1.58 1.91 27.16
C ILE A 106 -0.12 2.32 26.93
N ALA A 107 0.24 2.73 25.71
CA ALA A 107 1.58 3.22 25.40
C ALA A 107 1.95 4.46 26.22
N GLU A 108 1.04 5.43 26.33
CA GLU A 108 1.24 6.64 27.13
C GLU A 108 1.51 6.31 28.62
N VAL A 109 0.74 5.40 29.20
CA VAL A 109 0.92 4.96 30.60
C VAL A 109 2.31 4.34 30.79
N ALA A 110 2.73 3.45 29.88
CA ALA A 110 4.05 2.83 29.96
C ALA A 110 5.20 3.86 29.86
N ILE A 111 5.07 4.84 28.95
CA ILE A 111 6.03 5.92 28.77
C ILE A 111 6.10 6.81 30.02
N LYS A 112 4.95 7.21 30.55
CA LYS A 112 4.85 8.03 31.76
C LYS A 112 5.51 7.36 32.99
N ASN A 113 5.25 6.05 33.11
CA ASN A 113 5.81 5.24 34.19
C ASN A 113 7.28 4.84 33.94
N LYS A 114 7.81 5.06 32.72
CA LYS A 114 9.16 4.65 32.33
C LYS A 114 9.41 3.16 32.52
N GLN A 115 8.38 2.35 32.43
CA GLN A 115 8.44 0.92 32.70
C GLN A 115 7.41 0.16 31.87
N ARG A 116 7.80 -1.02 31.40
CA ARG A 116 6.92 -2.07 30.83
C ARG A 116 7.08 -3.31 31.72
N SER A 117 6.13 -3.46 32.64
CA SER A 117 6.09 -4.60 33.54
C SER A 117 5.60 -5.88 32.85
N PRO A 118 5.73 -7.06 33.46
CA PRO A 118 5.07 -8.26 32.96
C PRO A 118 3.55 -8.09 32.76
N GLU A 119 2.90 -7.31 33.61
CA GLU A 119 1.47 -6.99 33.53
C GLU A 119 1.14 -6.14 32.28
N TYR A 120 2.03 -5.22 31.89
CA TYR A 120 1.90 -4.48 30.65
C TYR A 120 1.81 -5.42 29.46
N TYR A 121 2.69 -6.43 29.38
CA TYR A 121 2.66 -7.38 28.24
C TYR A 121 1.43 -8.28 28.25
N LYS A 122 0.96 -8.68 29.43
CA LYS A 122 -0.30 -9.41 29.57
C LYS A 122 -1.48 -8.57 29.10
N LEU A 123 -1.53 -7.30 29.52
CA LEU A 123 -2.61 -6.38 29.15
C LEU A 123 -2.64 -6.14 27.64
N ILE A 124 -1.50 -5.89 27.00
CA ILE A 124 -1.42 -5.69 25.55
C ILE A 124 -1.85 -6.94 24.79
N ASN A 125 -1.40 -8.13 25.21
CA ASN A 125 -1.83 -9.37 24.56
C ASN A 125 -3.33 -9.60 24.75
N SER A 126 -3.88 -9.38 25.95
CA SER A 126 -5.31 -9.50 26.20
C SER A 126 -6.14 -8.50 25.38
N LEU A 127 -5.62 -7.27 25.17
CA LEU A 127 -6.24 -6.31 24.29
C LEU A 127 -6.30 -6.84 22.84
N PHE A 128 -5.20 -7.35 22.33
CA PHE A 128 -5.17 -7.92 20.98
C PHE A 128 -6.03 -9.17 20.87
N ASP A 129 -6.01 -10.04 21.87
CA ASP A 129 -6.88 -11.24 21.89
C ASP A 129 -8.37 -10.86 21.86
N THR A 130 -8.73 -9.78 22.57
CA THR A 130 -10.11 -9.27 22.60
C THR A 130 -10.59 -8.78 21.23
N TYR A 131 -9.75 -8.09 20.48
CA TYR A 131 -10.13 -7.48 19.20
C TYR A 131 -9.79 -8.36 17.99
N LEU A 132 -8.66 -9.05 18.02
CA LEU A 132 -8.11 -9.77 16.88
C LEU A 132 -8.16 -11.30 17.03
N GLY A 133 -8.54 -11.79 18.21
CA GLY A 133 -8.52 -13.21 18.53
C GLY A 133 -7.16 -13.71 19.04
N GLU A 134 -7.17 -14.87 19.67
CA GLU A 134 -5.97 -15.54 20.18
C GLU A 134 -5.09 -16.06 19.05
N LEU A 135 -3.77 -15.89 19.17
CA LEU A 135 -2.82 -16.39 18.18
C LEU A 135 -2.77 -17.93 18.21
N PRO A 136 -2.91 -18.59 17.06
CA PRO A 136 -2.77 -20.04 16.98
C PRO A 136 -1.30 -20.46 17.21
N ALA A 137 -1.05 -21.25 18.26
CA ALA A 137 0.26 -21.84 18.47
C ALA A 137 0.55 -22.95 17.44
N LYS A 138 -0.50 -23.70 17.07
CA LYS A 138 -0.51 -24.75 16.05
C LYS A 138 -1.87 -24.75 15.36
N PHE A 139 -1.88 -25.20 14.11
CA PHE A 139 -3.10 -25.36 13.30
C PHE A 139 -2.96 -26.45 12.26
N THR A 140 -4.07 -26.93 11.74
CA THR A 140 -4.10 -27.87 10.61
C THR A 140 -4.52 -27.14 9.35
N TYR A 141 -3.73 -27.25 8.30
CA TYR A 141 -4.04 -26.72 6.98
C TYR A 141 -3.79 -27.77 5.90
N LYS A 142 -4.78 -28.00 5.04
CA LYS A 142 -4.74 -29.05 3.99
C LYS A 142 -4.27 -30.40 4.53
N GLY A 143 -4.76 -30.79 5.72
CA GLY A 143 -4.49 -32.08 6.35
C GLY A 143 -3.11 -32.26 7.02
N LYS A 144 -2.32 -31.19 7.12
CA LYS A 144 -1.02 -31.19 7.79
C LYS A 144 -1.00 -30.21 8.95
N GLU A 145 -0.38 -30.60 10.08
CA GLU A 145 -0.18 -29.73 11.24
C GLU A 145 1.01 -28.80 11.00
N TYR A 146 0.84 -27.53 11.39
CA TYR A 146 1.86 -26.48 11.30
C TYR A 146 1.88 -25.61 12.57
N THR A 147 3.01 -25.01 12.83
CA THR A 147 3.12 -23.74 13.55
C THR A 147 3.18 -22.58 12.55
N PRO A 148 2.93 -21.34 12.94
CA PRO A 148 3.09 -20.18 12.02
C PRO A 148 4.44 -20.14 11.31
N LYS A 149 5.51 -20.47 12.02
CA LYS A 149 6.88 -20.54 11.47
C LYS A 149 7.05 -21.67 10.47
N SER A 150 6.65 -22.89 10.82
CA SER A 150 6.80 -24.03 9.91
C SER A 150 5.92 -23.91 8.67
N PHE A 151 4.79 -23.21 8.77
CA PHE A 151 3.98 -22.86 7.61
C PHE A 151 4.69 -21.88 6.71
N ALA A 152 5.22 -20.77 7.26
CA ALA A 152 6.02 -19.80 6.51
C ALA A 152 7.20 -20.46 5.79
N GLU A 153 7.95 -21.33 6.47
CA GLU A 153 9.06 -22.10 5.86
C GLU A 153 8.59 -22.98 4.69
N SER A 154 7.41 -23.59 4.80
CA SER A 154 6.85 -24.45 3.74
C SER A 154 6.49 -23.69 2.46
N LEU A 155 6.26 -22.38 2.54
CA LEU A 155 6.00 -21.52 1.38
C LEU A 155 7.26 -21.32 0.54
N GLY A 156 8.45 -21.42 1.14
CA GLY A 156 9.73 -21.29 0.43
C GLY A 156 10.01 -19.86 -0.04
N LEU A 157 9.47 -18.86 0.65
CA LEU A 157 9.71 -17.44 0.39
C LEU A 157 10.99 -17.00 1.09
N ASN A 158 11.78 -16.19 0.40
CA ASN A 158 12.91 -15.46 0.98
C ASN A 158 12.64 -13.95 0.86
N MET A 159 12.45 -13.27 1.98
CA MET A 159 12.11 -11.84 2.00
C MET A 159 13.23 -10.94 1.50
N ASP A 160 14.46 -11.42 1.42
CA ASP A 160 15.60 -10.68 0.87
C ASP A 160 15.58 -10.61 -0.68
N ASP A 161 14.76 -11.45 -1.34
CA ASP A 161 14.60 -11.41 -2.79
C ASP A 161 13.71 -10.25 -3.26
N TYR A 162 13.02 -9.59 -2.34
CA TYR A 162 12.09 -8.49 -2.62
C TYR A 162 12.70 -7.15 -2.21
N ILE A 163 12.87 -6.26 -3.18
CA ILE A 163 13.64 -5.02 -3.03
C ILE A 163 12.75 -3.81 -3.28
N GLU A 164 12.75 -2.89 -2.31
CA GLU A 164 12.04 -1.61 -2.42
C GLU A 164 12.85 -0.61 -3.28
N ILE A 165 12.19 -0.03 -4.27
CA ILE A 165 12.77 0.93 -5.23
C ILE A 165 11.97 2.22 -5.20
N THR A 166 12.67 3.34 -5.14
CA THR A 166 12.10 4.69 -5.19
C THR A 166 12.84 5.57 -6.19
N SER A 167 12.31 6.77 -6.45
CA SER A 167 12.91 7.71 -7.40
C SER A 167 12.71 9.15 -6.94
N PHE A 168 13.71 9.73 -6.30
CA PHE A 168 13.72 11.13 -5.85
C PHE A 168 15.07 11.79 -6.11
N THR A 169 15.05 13.10 -6.45
CA THR A 169 16.26 13.82 -6.86
C THR A 169 17.03 14.45 -5.70
N HIS A 170 16.45 14.54 -4.51
CA HIS A 170 17.11 15.11 -3.32
C HIS A 170 18.11 14.17 -2.66
N HIS A 171 18.17 12.90 -3.10
CA HIS A 171 19.20 11.94 -2.75
C HIS A 171 19.92 11.42 -4.03
N PRO A 172 21.18 11.02 -3.94
CA PRO A 172 21.92 10.47 -5.10
C PRO A 172 21.22 9.21 -5.65
N TYR A 173 21.17 9.09 -6.97
CA TYR A 173 20.76 7.86 -7.62
C TYR A 173 21.76 6.74 -7.42
N TYR A 174 21.30 5.49 -7.54
CA TYR A 174 22.07 4.24 -7.36
C TYR A 174 22.63 4.08 -5.95
N GLN A 175 22.01 4.71 -4.98
CA GLN A 175 22.28 4.59 -3.56
C GLN A 175 21.00 4.30 -2.80
N GLN A 176 21.13 3.80 -1.59
CA GLN A 176 20.01 3.59 -0.71
C GLN A 176 19.83 4.78 0.23
N PHE A 177 18.60 5.17 0.47
CA PHE A 177 18.22 6.08 1.54
C PHE A 177 16.88 5.66 2.13
N ALA A 178 16.53 6.17 3.31
CA ALA A 178 15.23 5.97 3.92
C ALA A 178 14.31 7.12 3.51
N PRO A 179 13.31 6.91 2.64
CA PRO A 179 12.36 7.95 2.30
C PRO A 179 11.73 8.58 3.54
N GLU A 180 11.61 9.92 3.53
CA GLU A 180 11.16 10.73 4.64
C GLU A 180 9.63 10.78 4.67
N ILE A 181 9.02 9.62 4.82
CA ILE A 181 7.58 9.45 4.94
C ILE A 181 7.22 8.90 6.34
N PRO A 182 6.08 9.33 6.92
CA PRO A 182 5.69 8.94 8.27
C PRO A 182 5.57 7.43 8.48
N ASP A 183 5.10 6.70 7.47
CA ASP A 183 4.85 5.27 7.55
C ASP A 183 6.14 4.43 7.41
N ASN A 184 7.27 5.03 7.01
CA ASN A 184 8.59 4.43 7.09
C ASN A 184 9.20 4.57 8.51
N TRP A 185 8.42 4.21 9.53
CA TRP A 185 8.84 4.32 10.94
C TRP A 185 10.03 3.41 11.30
N GLU A 186 10.23 2.32 10.56
CA GLU A 186 11.39 1.43 10.68
C GLU A 186 12.65 1.97 9.99
N ARG A 187 12.53 3.08 9.24
CA ARG A 187 13.62 3.67 8.45
C ARG A 187 14.25 2.71 7.47
N LYS A 188 13.38 1.96 6.77
CA LYS A 188 13.79 1.08 5.70
C LYS A 188 14.53 1.86 4.62
N LEU A 189 15.70 1.37 4.26
CA LEU A 189 16.47 1.88 3.12
C LEU A 189 15.91 1.31 1.82
N MET A 190 15.68 2.17 0.85
CA MET A 190 15.19 1.84 -0.49
C MET A 190 16.20 2.25 -1.54
N TYR A 191 16.29 1.50 -2.63
CA TYR A 191 17.16 1.87 -3.75
C TYR A 191 16.56 3.04 -4.52
N ASN A 192 17.36 4.12 -4.66
CA ASN A 192 17.00 5.30 -5.43
C ASN A 192 17.52 5.17 -6.86
N VAL A 193 16.61 5.19 -7.83
CA VAL A 193 16.95 5.11 -9.26
C VAL A 193 16.31 6.26 -10.04
N PRO A 194 16.81 6.62 -11.23
CA PRO A 194 16.11 7.57 -12.11
C PRO A 194 14.66 7.16 -12.38
N LEU A 195 13.78 8.13 -12.55
CA LEU A 195 12.34 7.89 -12.73
C LEU A 195 12.04 6.93 -13.89
N ASP A 196 12.71 7.12 -15.03
CA ASP A 196 12.51 6.26 -16.20
C ASP A 196 12.98 4.82 -15.96
N GLU A 197 14.00 4.63 -15.13
CA GLU A 197 14.46 3.29 -14.74
C GLU A 197 13.46 2.62 -13.79
N MET A 198 12.92 3.34 -12.80
CA MET A 198 11.86 2.80 -11.93
C MET A 198 10.65 2.34 -12.74
N ILE A 199 10.18 3.17 -13.67
CA ILE A 199 9.10 2.82 -14.59
C ILE A 199 9.48 1.65 -15.50
N GLY A 200 10.71 1.62 -15.97
CA GLY A 200 11.26 0.53 -16.79
C GLY A 200 11.28 -0.81 -16.05
N ILE A 201 11.74 -0.81 -14.80
CA ILE A 201 11.76 -1.99 -13.91
C ILE A 201 10.33 -2.51 -13.71
N MET A 202 9.39 -1.63 -13.36
CA MET A 202 7.99 -1.98 -13.17
C MET A 202 7.36 -2.57 -14.45
N ASN A 203 7.58 -1.93 -15.60
CA ASN A 203 7.10 -2.43 -16.88
C ASN A 203 7.70 -3.79 -17.23
N HIS A 204 9.00 -3.97 -16.98
CA HIS A 204 9.68 -5.24 -17.22
C HIS A 204 9.14 -6.35 -16.32
N ALA A 205 8.95 -6.10 -15.04
CA ALA A 205 8.38 -7.05 -14.10
C ALA A 205 6.99 -7.51 -14.55
N LEU A 206 6.07 -6.57 -14.79
CA LEU A 206 4.70 -6.87 -15.23
C LEU A 206 4.64 -7.61 -16.58
N ALA A 207 5.53 -7.29 -17.52
CA ALA A 207 5.61 -7.96 -18.82
C ALA A 207 6.15 -9.40 -18.74
N ASN A 208 6.86 -9.75 -17.66
CA ASN A 208 7.46 -11.08 -17.45
C ASN A 208 6.72 -11.93 -16.40
N GLY A 209 5.47 -11.57 -16.09
CA GLY A 209 4.61 -12.37 -15.20
C GLY A 209 4.86 -12.16 -13.71
N TYR A 210 5.62 -11.15 -13.34
CA TYR A 210 5.70 -10.64 -11.97
C TYR A 210 4.59 -9.61 -11.73
N THR A 211 4.34 -9.32 -10.47
CA THR A 211 3.46 -8.22 -10.05
C THR A 211 4.27 -7.20 -9.25
N VAL A 212 3.66 -6.09 -8.89
CA VAL A 212 4.36 -5.01 -8.18
C VAL A 212 3.48 -4.50 -7.04
N CYS A 213 3.99 -4.48 -5.82
CA CYS A 213 3.36 -3.73 -4.75
C CYS A 213 3.71 -2.25 -4.91
N TRP A 214 2.71 -1.39 -5.01
CA TRP A 214 2.83 0.04 -5.27
C TRP A 214 2.39 0.83 -4.05
N ASP A 215 3.18 1.80 -3.65
CA ASP A 215 2.87 2.79 -2.64
C ASP A 215 2.83 4.19 -3.25
N GLY A 216 1.81 4.97 -2.90
CA GLY A 216 1.67 6.32 -3.41
C GLY A 216 0.42 7.06 -2.94
N ASP A 217 0.24 8.22 -3.52
CA ASP A 217 -0.83 9.14 -3.20
C ASP A 217 -2.10 8.80 -3.98
N VAL A 218 -3.22 8.71 -3.27
CA VAL A 218 -4.57 8.48 -3.80
C VAL A 218 -5.56 9.58 -3.38
N SER A 219 -5.09 10.65 -2.73
CA SER A 219 -5.91 11.75 -2.25
C SER A 219 -6.33 12.73 -3.34
N GLU A 220 -5.85 12.54 -4.57
CA GLU A 220 -6.06 13.41 -5.71
C GLU A 220 -7.45 13.31 -6.34
N LYS A 221 -7.94 14.40 -6.90
CA LYS A 221 -9.19 14.40 -7.71
C LYS A 221 -9.13 13.46 -8.90
N GLY A 222 -7.93 13.23 -9.45
CA GLY A 222 -7.69 12.31 -10.54
C GLY A 222 -7.82 10.84 -10.17
N PHE A 223 -7.78 10.50 -8.87
CA PHE A 223 -8.01 9.13 -8.39
C PHE A 223 -9.49 8.88 -8.17
N SER A 224 -10.08 8.01 -8.96
CA SER A 224 -11.50 7.68 -8.84
C SER A 224 -11.70 6.16 -8.82
N HIS A 225 -11.70 5.58 -7.62
CA HIS A 225 -12.00 4.16 -7.44
C HIS A 225 -13.39 3.80 -8.00
N LYS A 226 -14.39 4.68 -7.78
CA LYS A 226 -15.75 4.49 -8.29
C LYS A 226 -15.80 4.34 -9.82
N ASN A 227 -15.01 5.15 -10.54
CA ASN A 227 -14.94 5.12 -12.00
C ASN A 227 -13.87 4.14 -12.51
N GLY A 228 -13.14 3.47 -11.63
CA GLY A 228 -12.13 2.47 -11.97
C GLY A 228 -10.90 3.05 -12.67
N VAL A 229 -10.54 4.31 -12.40
CA VAL A 229 -9.44 4.98 -13.09
C VAL A 229 -8.71 5.98 -12.19
N ALA A 230 -7.40 6.14 -12.41
CA ALA A 230 -6.62 7.25 -11.88
C ALA A 230 -5.85 7.90 -13.02
N ILE A 231 -5.98 9.22 -13.16
CA ILE A 231 -5.41 10.04 -14.24
C ILE A 231 -4.75 11.30 -13.66
N ASN A 232 -3.78 11.84 -14.40
CA ASN A 232 -3.09 13.08 -14.07
C ASN A 232 -3.30 14.13 -15.19
N PRO A 233 -4.50 14.77 -15.29
CA PRO A 233 -4.87 15.59 -16.42
C PRO A 233 -3.98 16.82 -16.60
N GLU A 234 -3.57 17.07 -17.83
CA GLU A 234 -2.91 18.29 -18.23
C GLU A 234 -3.95 19.34 -18.65
N VAL A 235 -3.89 20.53 -18.07
CA VAL A 235 -4.68 21.67 -18.55
C VAL A 235 -3.90 22.38 -19.63
N LYS A 236 -4.15 22.00 -20.90
CA LYS A 236 -3.56 22.73 -22.04
C LYS A 236 -4.03 24.19 -22.05
N LYS A 237 -3.10 25.09 -22.30
CA LYS A 237 -3.45 26.48 -22.57
C LYS A 237 -4.28 26.58 -23.85
N LEU A 238 -5.21 27.53 -23.93
CA LEU A 238 -6.05 27.71 -25.12
C LEU A 238 -5.23 27.96 -26.39
N GLU A 239 -4.07 28.60 -26.27
CA GLU A 239 -3.14 28.85 -27.37
C GLU A 239 -2.55 27.56 -27.98
N ASP A 240 -2.41 26.48 -27.16
CA ASP A 240 -1.89 25.19 -27.57
C ASP A 240 -2.97 24.23 -28.08
N MET A 241 -4.23 24.65 -28.05
CA MET A 241 -5.37 23.86 -28.54
C MET A 241 -5.71 24.24 -29.98
N SER A 242 -6.13 23.28 -30.78
CA SER A 242 -6.56 23.49 -32.16
C SER A 242 -7.97 22.94 -32.41
N GLY A 243 -8.64 23.47 -33.44
CA GLY A 243 -9.90 22.97 -33.98
C GLY A 243 -11.05 22.90 -32.97
N THR A 244 -11.70 21.77 -32.92
CA THR A 244 -12.90 21.49 -32.12
C THR A 244 -12.66 21.64 -30.61
N ASP A 245 -11.47 21.29 -30.13
CA ASP A 245 -11.14 21.38 -28.70
C ASP A 245 -11.04 22.84 -28.27
N ARG A 246 -10.40 23.70 -29.08
CA ARG A 246 -10.33 25.13 -28.80
C ARG A 246 -11.72 25.76 -28.75
N ALA A 247 -12.58 25.43 -29.73
CA ALA A 247 -13.95 25.95 -29.77
C ALA A 247 -14.79 25.51 -28.58
N ARG A 248 -14.57 24.28 -28.09
CA ARG A 248 -15.24 23.71 -26.90
C ARG A 248 -14.78 24.40 -25.63
N PHE A 249 -13.48 24.62 -25.48
CA PHE A 249 -12.87 25.09 -24.24
C PHE A 249 -12.67 26.60 -24.16
N GLU A 250 -12.85 27.33 -25.29
CA GLU A 250 -12.66 28.79 -25.35
C GLU A 250 -13.55 29.58 -24.38
N LYS A 251 -14.74 29.04 -24.06
CA LYS A 251 -15.69 29.65 -23.12
C LYS A 251 -15.52 29.16 -21.68
N MET A 252 -14.56 28.30 -21.40
CA MET A 252 -14.30 27.76 -20.07
C MET A 252 -13.03 28.38 -19.50
N ASP A 253 -13.06 28.74 -18.21
CA ASP A 253 -11.84 29.01 -17.46
C ASP A 253 -11.02 27.74 -17.21
N GLU A 254 -9.79 27.91 -16.74
CA GLU A 254 -8.87 26.79 -16.48
C GLU A 254 -9.46 25.75 -15.51
N LYS A 255 -10.14 26.23 -14.47
CA LYS A 255 -10.80 25.38 -13.47
C LYS A 255 -11.92 24.54 -14.09
N ALA A 256 -12.75 25.15 -14.91
CA ALA A 256 -13.84 24.44 -15.58
C ALA A 256 -13.32 23.40 -16.59
N ARG A 257 -12.19 23.70 -17.27
CA ARG A 257 -11.53 22.72 -18.15
C ARG A 257 -10.99 21.52 -17.40
N LEU A 258 -10.37 21.74 -16.25
CA LEU A 258 -9.87 20.67 -15.39
C LEU A 258 -11.00 19.82 -14.82
N GLU A 259 -12.10 20.45 -14.37
CA GLU A 259 -13.29 19.73 -13.87
C GLU A 259 -13.93 18.84 -14.94
N GLU A 260 -13.81 19.22 -16.23
CA GLU A 260 -14.30 18.36 -17.33
C GLU A 260 -13.51 17.06 -17.43
N ALA A 261 -12.17 17.10 -17.25
CA ALA A 261 -11.34 15.90 -17.24
C ALA A 261 -11.71 14.96 -16.07
N TYR A 262 -12.05 15.51 -14.92
CA TYR A 262 -12.46 14.72 -13.74
C TYR A 262 -13.87 14.14 -13.81
N LYS A 263 -14.59 14.31 -14.91
CA LYS A 263 -15.82 13.54 -15.17
C LYS A 263 -15.53 12.10 -15.60
N PHE A 264 -14.28 11.79 -15.95
CA PHE A 264 -13.82 10.47 -16.39
C PHE A 264 -14.64 9.87 -17.55
N ALA A 265 -15.20 10.74 -18.40
CA ALA A 265 -16.07 10.30 -19.51
C ALA A 265 -15.28 9.81 -20.73
N ALA A 266 -14.04 10.25 -20.88
CA ALA A 266 -13.15 9.88 -21.99
C ALA A 266 -11.69 10.14 -21.58
N PRO A 267 -10.71 9.48 -22.25
CA PRO A 267 -9.31 9.81 -22.11
C PRO A 267 -9.04 11.30 -22.36
N CYS A 268 -8.15 11.88 -21.58
CA CYS A 268 -7.73 13.28 -21.71
C CYS A 268 -6.21 13.35 -21.86
N PRO A 269 -5.66 14.48 -22.34
CA PRO A 269 -4.23 14.73 -22.24
C PRO A 269 -3.77 14.72 -20.77
N GLU A 270 -2.60 14.13 -20.54
CA GLU A 270 -2.04 14.05 -19.20
C GLU A 270 -0.66 14.71 -19.12
N VAL A 271 -0.29 15.14 -17.92
CA VAL A 271 0.97 15.81 -17.64
C VAL A 271 2.15 14.92 -18.04
N ASN A 272 3.11 15.49 -18.75
CA ASN A 272 4.40 14.84 -18.96
C ASN A 272 5.25 14.97 -17.69
N VAL A 273 5.28 13.92 -16.88
CA VAL A 273 5.92 13.92 -15.57
C VAL A 273 7.42 13.67 -15.73
N THR A 274 8.22 14.72 -15.48
CA THR A 274 9.68 14.65 -15.36
C THR A 274 10.10 14.40 -13.91
N PRO A 275 11.38 14.03 -13.65
CA PRO A 275 11.91 13.92 -12.29
C PRO A 275 11.70 15.18 -11.44
N GLU A 276 11.80 16.37 -12.06
CA GLU A 276 11.62 17.67 -11.38
C GLU A 276 10.16 17.90 -10.99
N VAL A 277 9.21 17.61 -11.88
CA VAL A 277 7.76 17.70 -11.60
C VAL A 277 7.39 16.77 -10.45
N ARG A 278 7.88 15.52 -10.48
CA ARG A 278 7.69 14.54 -9.42
C ARG A 278 8.26 15.02 -8.09
N GLN A 279 9.51 15.49 -8.09
CA GLN A 279 10.20 15.99 -6.89
C GLN A 279 9.47 17.20 -6.29
N ALA A 280 9.06 18.14 -7.12
CA ALA A 280 8.30 19.31 -6.67
C ALA A 280 6.98 18.91 -6.01
N GLY A 281 6.28 17.90 -6.53
CA GLY A 281 5.06 17.37 -5.92
C GLY A 281 5.31 16.78 -4.52
N TYR A 282 6.39 16.03 -4.34
CA TYR A 282 6.78 15.46 -3.06
C TYR A 282 7.19 16.53 -2.04
N GLU A 283 8.06 17.48 -2.41
CA GLU A 283 8.55 18.54 -1.53
C GLU A 283 7.47 19.56 -1.13
N SER A 284 6.45 19.73 -1.97
CA SER A 284 5.31 20.62 -1.67
C SER A 284 4.15 19.93 -0.95
N PHE A 285 4.31 18.63 -0.60
CA PHE A 285 3.27 17.80 0.01
C PHE A 285 1.99 17.66 -0.83
N VAL A 286 2.09 17.89 -2.14
CA VAL A 286 1.04 17.58 -3.11
C VAL A 286 1.02 16.08 -3.41
N THR A 287 2.14 15.40 -3.24
CA THR A 287 2.24 13.93 -3.28
C THR A 287 2.62 13.44 -1.89
N THR A 288 1.73 12.64 -1.30
CA THR A 288 1.87 12.08 0.04
C THR A 288 1.87 10.56 0.03
N ASP A 289 2.31 9.96 1.12
CA ASP A 289 2.24 8.52 1.38
C ASP A 289 0.87 8.21 1.97
N ASP A 290 -0.04 7.70 1.14
CA ASP A 290 -1.43 7.51 1.53
C ASP A 290 -1.89 6.06 1.49
N HIS A 291 -1.47 5.29 0.47
CA HIS A 291 -2.12 4.02 0.19
C HIS A 291 -1.25 3.07 -0.63
N LEU A 292 -1.21 1.80 -0.19
CA LEU A 292 -0.61 0.74 -0.97
C LEU A 292 -1.65 -0.05 -1.74
N MET A 293 -1.30 -0.40 -2.99
CA MET A 293 -2.09 -1.23 -3.89
C MET A 293 -1.20 -2.22 -4.65
N HIS A 294 -1.81 -3.15 -5.36
CA HIS A 294 -1.12 -4.21 -6.07
C HIS A 294 -1.32 -4.08 -7.58
N LEU A 295 -0.23 -3.78 -8.32
CA LEU A 295 -0.24 -3.72 -9.79
C LEU A 295 -0.10 -5.13 -10.36
N THR A 296 -1.04 -5.52 -11.20
CA THR A 296 -1.16 -6.89 -11.71
C THR A 296 -0.98 -7.02 -13.22
N GLY A 297 -0.87 -5.90 -13.94
CA GLY A 297 -0.71 -5.93 -15.39
C GLY A 297 -0.67 -4.56 -16.03
N ILE A 298 -0.56 -4.55 -17.34
CA ILE A 298 -0.51 -3.34 -18.18
C ILE A 298 -1.60 -3.45 -19.24
N VAL A 299 -2.31 -2.34 -19.47
CA VAL A 299 -3.25 -2.20 -20.59
C VAL A 299 -3.01 -0.87 -21.30
N LYS A 300 -3.58 -0.73 -22.49
CA LYS A 300 -3.59 0.54 -23.23
C LYS A 300 -5.03 0.90 -23.57
N ASP A 301 -5.33 2.20 -23.53
CA ASP A 301 -6.58 2.72 -24.03
C ASP A 301 -6.61 2.78 -25.57
N GLN A 302 -7.71 3.26 -26.13
CA GLN A 302 -7.91 3.41 -27.59
C GLN A 302 -6.94 4.41 -28.24
N ASN A 303 -6.31 5.28 -27.46
CA ASN A 303 -5.33 6.26 -27.93
C ASN A 303 -3.88 5.75 -27.76
N GLY A 304 -3.70 4.56 -27.19
CA GLY A 304 -2.40 3.95 -26.91
C GLY A 304 -1.77 4.41 -25.59
N THR A 305 -2.48 5.19 -24.77
CA THR A 305 -2.03 5.59 -23.42
C THR A 305 -1.95 4.35 -22.54
N LYS A 306 -0.81 4.20 -21.85
CA LYS A 306 -0.55 3.07 -20.97
C LYS A 306 -1.20 3.27 -19.62
N TYR A 307 -1.80 2.20 -19.09
CA TYR A 307 -2.35 2.10 -17.75
C TYR A 307 -1.87 0.84 -17.06
N TYR A 308 -1.81 0.89 -15.74
CA TYR A 308 -1.51 -0.25 -14.87
C TYR A 308 -2.79 -0.79 -14.24
N ILE A 309 -3.06 -2.07 -14.45
CA ILE A 309 -4.18 -2.77 -13.81
C ILE A 309 -3.83 -2.90 -12.33
N THR A 310 -4.62 -2.28 -11.49
CA THR A 310 -4.37 -2.11 -10.07
C THR A 310 -5.46 -2.76 -9.25
N LYS A 311 -5.09 -3.71 -8.40
CA LYS A 311 -5.97 -4.35 -7.42
C LYS A 311 -5.95 -3.53 -6.13
N ASN A 312 -7.12 -3.06 -5.70
CA ASN A 312 -7.30 -2.34 -4.45
C ASN A 312 -7.79 -3.27 -3.33
N SER A 313 -7.76 -2.78 -2.09
CA SER A 313 -8.20 -3.48 -0.88
C SER A 313 -9.49 -2.89 -0.26
N TRP A 314 -10.41 -2.39 -1.09
CA TRP A 314 -11.68 -1.79 -0.64
C TRP A 314 -12.91 -2.64 -0.97
N GLY A 315 -12.73 -3.95 -1.21
CA GLY A 315 -13.77 -4.88 -1.60
C GLY A 315 -14.20 -4.72 -3.06
N THR A 316 -15.16 -5.53 -3.45
CA THR A 316 -15.65 -5.61 -4.85
C THR A 316 -16.88 -4.75 -5.12
N GLU A 317 -17.55 -4.24 -4.07
CA GLU A 317 -18.87 -3.60 -4.19
C GLU A 317 -18.79 -2.09 -4.46
N ARG A 318 -17.61 -1.47 -4.29
CA ARG A 318 -17.45 -0.01 -4.38
C ARG A 318 -17.25 0.51 -5.80
N ASN A 319 -17.06 -0.38 -6.76
CA ASN A 319 -17.01 -0.05 -8.18
C ASN A 319 -17.52 -1.23 -9.03
N THR A 320 -17.76 -0.99 -10.32
CA THR A 320 -18.24 -2.01 -11.27
C THR A 320 -17.10 -2.85 -11.89
N PHE A 321 -15.87 -2.65 -11.43
CA PHE A 321 -14.67 -3.32 -11.94
C PHE A 321 -14.12 -4.37 -10.97
N GLY A 322 -14.98 -4.88 -10.06
CA GLY A 322 -14.62 -5.95 -9.12
C GLY A 322 -13.52 -5.55 -8.13
N GLY A 323 -13.42 -4.26 -7.78
CA GLY A 323 -12.41 -3.75 -6.86
C GLY A 323 -11.07 -3.37 -7.52
N TYR A 324 -10.98 -3.49 -8.86
CA TYR A 324 -9.82 -3.04 -9.64
C TYR A 324 -10.02 -1.61 -10.17
N LEU A 325 -8.92 -0.98 -10.54
CA LEU A 325 -8.88 0.28 -11.29
C LEU A 325 -7.66 0.27 -12.23
N ASN A 326 -7.63 1.22 -13.17
CA ASN A 326 -6.50 1.42 -14.07
C ASN A 326 -5.84 2.77 -13.77
N MET A 327 -4.57 2.76 -13.39
CA MET A 327 -3.79 3.98 -13.17
C MET A 327 -2.96 4.32 -14.40
N SER A 328 -3.08 5.54 -14.92
CA SER A 328 -2.28 5.99 -16.07
C SER A 328 -0.79 6.03 -15.71
N GLU A 329 0.08 5.87 -16.71
CA GLU A 329 1.53 6.01 -16.51
C GLU A 329 1.88 7.41 -15.97
N SER A 330 1.20 8.46 -16.41
CA SER A 330 1.40 9.81 -15.88
C SER A 330 1.05 9.91 -14.39
N TYR A 331 -0.07 9.31 -13.98
CA TYR A 331 -0.45 9.24 -12.57
C TYR A 331 0.60 8.50 -11.73
N VAL A 332 1.00 7.32 -12.18
CA VAL A 332 2.00 6.50 -11.50
C VAL A 332 3.35 7.23 -11.41
N ARG A 333 3.81 7.86 -12.49
CA ARG A 333 5.05 8.66 -12.49
C ARG A 333 5.02 9.78 -11.46
N ALA A 334 3.88 10.47 -11.34
CA ALA A 334 3.73 11.61 -10.42
C ALA A 334 3.58 11.18 -8.96
N LYS A 335 2.80 10.12 -8.70
CA LYS A 335 2.23 9.81 -7.40
C LYS A 335 2.83 8.62 -6.67
N THR A 336 3.74 7.86 -7.29
CA THR A 336 4.43 6.75 -6.62
C THR A 336 5.38 7.27 -5.54
N ILE A 337 5.34 6.72 -4.36
CA ILE A 337 6.38 6.89 -3.35
C ILE A 337 7.48 5.85 -3.58
N TYR A 338 7.14 4.59 -3.56
CA TYR A 338 8.05 3.48 -3.89
C TYR A 338 7.30 2.29 -4.49
N ILE A 339 8.04 1.30 -4.96
CA ILE A 339 7.56 0.00 -5.42
C ILE A 339 8.36 -1.15 -4.78
N LEU A 340 7.71 -2.31 -4.66
CA LEU A 340 8.34 -3.58 -4.27
C LEU A 340 8.12 -4.60 -5.37
#